data_139632059ef4b8480825e427f77330ec
#
_entry.id   139632059ef4b8480825e427f77330ec
#
_cell.length_a   1.000
_cell.length_b   1.000
_cell.length_c   1.000
_cell.angle_alpha   90.00
_cell.angle_beta   90.00
_cell.angle_gamma   90.00
#
_symmetry.space_group_name_H-M   'P 1'
#
loop_
_entity.id
_entity.type
_entity.pdbx_description
1 polymer ?
#
loop_
_entity_poly.entity_id
_entity_poly.type
_entity_poly.pdbx_seq_one_letter_code
_entity_poly.pdbx_strand_id
1 'polypeptide(L)'
;MPPAIKRDFTTEMTTIRRTDMSNTQYAVCHLQRGSGNDSGMSCHIERKYPDGRKYVPDNADVDRTHLNRELVRFPEGVSNRTEAIQHRIDTAGLRRKVGKNQTKAIRIILTGTHEQMMKIANGGRLDNWIDANLKWLRDTFGEDNLVSCVLHMDEKTPHLHATVVPIVTGERIRRKREGEKKYETKSGPRL
;
A
#
# COMPACT_ATOMS: atom_id res chain seq x y z
N MET A 1 11.98 2.04 -29.69
CA MET A 1 11.00 2.23 -28.59
C MET A 1 10.16 0.97 -28.48
N PRO A 2 10.21 0.23 -27.38
CA PRO A 2 9.33 -0.91 -27.18
C PRO A 2 7.91 -0.45 -26.85
N PRO A 3 6.85 -1.19 -27.23
CA PRO A 3 5.47 -0.79 -27.02
C PRO A 3 5.07 -0.91 -25.53
N ALA A 4 4.30 0.08 -25.07
CA ALA A 4 3.75 0.12 -23.71
C ALA A 4 2.81 -1.07 -23.45
N ILE A 5 3.13 -1.87 -22.47
CA ILE A 5 2.30 -3.00 -22.00
C ILE A 5 1.07 -2.43 -21.29
N LYS A 6 -0.08 -2.56 -21.92
CA LYS A 6 -1.39 -2.28 -21.29
C LYS A 6 -1.69 -3.39 -20.28
N ARG A 7 -1.58 -3.11 -18.99
CA ARG A 7 -2.05 -4.03 -17.94
C ARG A 7 -3.48 -3.63 -17.55
N ASP A 8 -4.42 -4.53 -17.78
CA ASP A 8 -5.81 -4.39 -17.37
C ASP A 8 -5.93 -4.97 -15.96
N PHE A 9 -6.11 -4.12 -14.97
CA PHE A 9 -6.08 -4.46 -13.53
C PHE A 9 -7.31 -5.24 -13.04
N THR A 10 -8.26 -5.57 -13.91
CA THR A 10 -9.51 -6.22 -13.50
C THR A 10 -9.55 -7.73 -13.69
N THR A 11 -8.58 -8.34 -14.36
CA THR A 11 -8.73 -9.76 -14.78
C THR A 11 -7.63 -10.71 -14.30
N GLU A 12 -6.55 -10.24 -13.68
CA GLU A 12 -5.42 -11.12 -13.28
C GLU A 12 -5.39 -11.52 -11.79
N MET A 13 -6.48 -11.33 -11.04
CA MET A 13 -6.54 -11.78 -9.64
C MET A 13 -7.01 -13.24 -9.48
N THR A 14 -7.03 -14.04 -10.55
CA THR A 14 -7.46 -15.42 -10.40
C THR A 14 -6.68 -16.32 -11.36
N THR A 15 -5.61 -16.90 -10.91
CA THR A 15 -5.17 -18.28 -11.18
C THR A 15 -3.72 -18.47 -10.79
N ILE A 16 -3.45 -18.68 -9.51
CA ILE A 16 -2.27 -19.45 -9.11
C ILE A 16 -2.70 -20.91 -9.21
N ARG A 17 -2.21 -21.60 -10.23
CA ARG A 17 -2.46 -23.02 -10.41
C ARG A 17 -1.90 -23.81 -9.22
N ARG A 18 -2.79 -24.59 -8.58
CA ARG A 18 -2.42 -25.63 -7.64
C ARG A 18 -1.52 -26.65 -8.33
N THR A 19 -0.28 -26.70 -7.92
CA THR A 19 0.57 -27.89 -8.14
C THR A 19 1.34 -28.13 -6.86
N ASP A 20 1.10 -29.30 -6.29
CA ASP A 20 1.76 -29.91 -5.13
C ASP A 20 1.40 -29.38 -3.74
N MET A 21 0.54 -30.14 -3.05
CA MET A 21 -0.06 -29.81 -1.74
C MET A 21 0.90 -29.97 -0.54
N SER A 22 2.13 -30.44 -0.73
CA SER A 22 3.06 -30.71 0.39
C SER A 22 3.98 -29.55 0.75
N ASN A 23 4.01 -28.47 -0.06
CA ASN A 23 4.89 -27.32 0.19
C ASN A 23 4.27 -25.98 -0.25
N THR A 24 2.96 -25.79 -0.02
CA THR A 24 2.25 -24.60 -0.47
C THR A 24 2.65 -23.39 0.37
N GLN A 25 3.52 -22.55 -0.17
CA GLN A 25 3.87 -21.25 0.41
C GLN A 25 2.76 -20.25 0.04
N TYR A 26 2.00 -19.81 1.03
CA TYR A 26 0.96 -18.81 0.83
C TYR A 26 1.53 -17.41 1.10
N ALA A 27 1.66 -16.60 0.04
CA ALA A 27 1.76 -15.17 0.19
C ALA A 27 0.37 -14.57 0.32
N VAL A 28 0.18 -13.69 1.29
CA VAL A 28 -1.07 -12.97 1.52
C VAL A 28 -0.86 -11.52 1.13
N CYS A 29 -1.68 -11.06 0.19
CA CYS A 29 -1.77 -9.65 -0.19
C CYS A 29 -3.24 -9.22 -0.08
N HIS A 30 -3.55 -8.40 0.93
CA HIS A 30 -4.89 -7.87 1.13
C HIS A 30 -4.92 -6.37 0.88
N LEU A 31 -5.83 -5.93 -0.02
CA LEU A 31 -5.99 -4.53 -0.39
C LEU A 31 -7.33 -4.00 0.12
N GLN A 32 -7.30 -2.83 0.74
CA GLN A 32 -8.48 -2.14 1.23
C GLN A 32 -8.45 -0.66 0.85
N ARG A 33 -9.58 -0.15 0.35
CA ARG A 33 -9.74 1.28 0.08
C ARG A 33 -9.81 2.06 1.39
N GLY A 34 -9.13 3.21 1.44
CA GLY A 34 -9.18 4.17 2.54
C GLY A 34 -9.67 5.55 2.07
N SER A 35 -10.33 6.26 2.95
CA SER A 35 -10.76 7.64 2.72
C SER A 35 -9.60 8.65 2.82
N GLY A 36 -8.44 8.21 3.30
CA GLY A 36 -7.30 9.06 3.62
C GLY A 36 -7.39 9.73 5.00
N ASN A 37 -8.52 9.62 5.68
CA ASN A 37 -8.74 10.14 7.04
C ASN A 37 -9.34 9.03 7.91
N ASP A 38 -8.56 7.99 8.11
CA ASP A 38 -8.90 6.84 8.96
C ASP A 38 -7.96 6.82 10.18
N SER A 39 -8.15 7.80 11.08
CA SER A 39 -7.31 8.04 12.26
C SER A 39 -7.11 6.79 13.13
N GLY A 40 -8.14 6.00 13.34
CA GLY A 40 -8.04 4.73 14.08
C GLY A 40 -7.06 3.75 13.42
N MET A 41 -7.06 3.65 12.10
CA MET A 41 -6.10 2.80 11.39
C MET A 41 -4.69 3.39 11.41
N SER A 42 -4.55 4.72 11.37
CA SER A 42 -3.25 5.36 11.52
C SER A 42 -2.68 5.08 12.92
N CYS A 43 -3.48 5.20 13.98
CA CYS A 43 -3.06 4.82 15.34
C CYS A 43 -2.61 3.36 15.41
N HIS A 44 -3.35 2.44 14.78
CA HIS A 44 -2.99 1.03 14.73
C HIS A 44 -1.66 0.80 14.01
N ILE A 45 -1.47 1.40 12.82
CA ILE A 45 -0.26 1.19 12.01
C ILE A 45 0.97 1.85 12.67
N GLU A 46 0.82 3.07 13.17
CA GLU A 46 1.92 3.86 13.74
C GLU A 46 2.17 3.57 15.23
N ARG A 47 1.31 2.76 15.88
CA ARG A 47 1.36 2.51 17.34
C ARG A 47 1.34 3.81 18.18
N LYS A 48 0.67 4.84 17.67
CA LYS A 48 0.70 6.19 18.22
C LYS A 48 -0.63 6.91 18.02
N TYR A 49 -1.10 7.60 19.04
CA TYR A 49 -2.21 8.55 18.93
C TYR A 49 -1.74 9.86 18.30
N PRO A 50 -2.66 10.70 17.75
CA PRO A 50 -2.31 12.01 17.20
C PRO A 50 -1.63 12.96 18.20
N ASP A 51 -1.93 12.82 19.49
CA ASP A 51 -1.32 13.58 20.59
C ASP A 51 0.05 13.04 21.05
N GLY A 52 0.57 12.02 20.35
CA GLY A 52 1.87 11.42 20.63
C GLY A 52 1.85 10.31 21.69
N ARG A 53 0.73 10.06 22.35
CA ARG A 53 0.61 8.92 23.29
C ARG A 53 0.74 7.60 22.54
N LYS A 54 1.31 6.59 23.22
CA LYS A 54 1.44 5.24 22.67
C LYS A 54 0.07 4.60 22.50
N TYR A 55 -0.19 4.01 21.33
CA TYR A 55 -1.35 3.18 21.03
C TYR A 55 -0.93 1.71 21.07
N VAL A 56 -1.68 0.90 21.80
CA VAL A 56 -1.43 -0.54 21.90
C VAL A 56 -2.73 -1.26 21.54
N PRO A 57 -2.77 -1.98 20.41
CA PRO A 57 -3.91 -2.83 20.09
C PRO A 57 -3.92 -4.09 20.95
N ASP A 58 -5.11 -4.66 21.21
CA ASP A 58 -5.30 -5.82 22.08
C ASP A 58 -4.54 -7.07 21.62
N ASN A 59 -4.22 -7.18 20.34
CA ASN A 59 -3.51 -8.29 19.73
C ASN A 59 -1.99 -8.08 19.62
N ALA A 60 -1.46 -6.97 20.15
CA ALA A 60 -0.05 -6.65 20.09
C ALA A 60 0.65 -6.95 21.42
N ASP A 61 1.86 -7.48 21.32
CA ASP A 61 2.78 -7.66 22.43
C ASP A 61 3.59 -6.37 22.65
N VAL A 62 3.31 -5.68 23.76
CA VAL A 62 3.92 -4.38 24.09
C VAL A 62 5.44 -4.46 24.18
N ASP A 63 5.95 -5.60 24.69
CA ASP A 63 7.39 -5.79 24.87
C ASP A 63 8.13 -5.94 23.53
N ARG A 64 7.40 -6.28 22.48
CA ARG A 64 7.93 -6.44 21.12
C ARG A 64 7.70 -5.22 20.21
N THR A 65 6.97 -4.21 20.66
CA THR A 65 6.67 -3.01 19.84
C THR A 65 7.96 -2.31 19.35
N HIS A 66 9.04 -2.40 20.09
CA HIS A 66 10.35 -1.85 19.69
C HIS A 66 10.98 -2.53 18.47
N LEU A 67 10.47 -3.70 18.06
CA LEU A 67 10.90 -4.44 16.86
C LEU A 67 10.18 -3.99 15.60
N ASN A 68 9.12 -3.18 15.74
CA ASN A 68 8.42 -2.60 14.59
C ASN A 68 9.33 -1.58 13.89
N ARG A 69 9.23 -1.51 12.57
CA ARG A 69 10.09 -0.62 11.77
C ARG A 69 9.30 0.19 10.76
N GLU A 70 9.53 1.50 10.74
CA GLU A 70 9.10 2.37 9.65
C GLU A 70 10.08 2.21 8.49
N LEU A 71 9.57 1.85 7.32
CA LEU A 71 10.35 1.50 6.13
C LEU A 71 10.32 2.60 5.07
N VAL A 72 9.40 3.54 5.19
CA VAL A 72 9.26 4.72 4.32
C VAL A 72 9.28 5.96 5.18
N ARG A 73 10.23 6.85 4.90
CA ARG A 73 10.34 8.14 5.61
C ARG A 73 9.31 9.12 5.08
N PHE A 74 8.67 9.84 5.99
CA PHE A 74 7.81 10.95 5.62
C PHE A 74 8.62 12.14 5.08
N PRO A 75 8.05 12.93 4.16
CA PRO A 75 8.64 14.19 3.73
C PRO A 75 8.83 15.18 4.91
N GLU A 76 9.69 16.16 4.70
CA GLU A 76 9.89 17.24 5.69
C GLU A 76 8.56 17.94 6.03
N GLY A 77 8.32 18.16 7.31
CA GLY A 77 7.09 18.77 7.83
C GLY A 77 5.88 17.84 7.90
N VAL A 78 6.03 16.55 7.53
CA VAL A 78 4.98 15.54 7.62
C VAL A 78 5.25 14.63 8.82
N SER A 79 4.29 14.53 9.74
CA SER A 79 4.49 13.87 11.02
C SER A 79 3.82 12.51 11.15
N ASN A 80 2.87 12.18 10.26
CA ASN A 80 2.10 10.96 10.34
C ASN A 80 1.56 10.51 8.97
N ARG A 81 1.06 9.29 8.92
CA ARG A 81 0.51 8.66 7.72
C ARG A 81 -0.64 9.46 7.07
N THR A 82 -1.53 10.03 7.86
CA THR A 82 -2.67 10.82 7.34
C THR A 82 -2.18 12.07 6.62
N GLU A 83 -1.21 12.76 7.22
CA GLU A 83 -0.55 13.91 6.59
C GLU A 83 0.23 13.51 5.34
N ALA A 84 0.91 12.36 5.35
CA ALA A 84 1.63 11.85 4.18
C ALA A 84 0.70 11.58 2.99
N ILE A 85 -0.49 11.03 3.23
CA ILE A 85 -1.52 10.85 2.20
C ILE A 85 -1.94 12.21 1.63
N GLN A 86 -2.24 13.18 2.49
CA GLN A 86 -2.67 14.51 2.06
C GLN A 86 -1.55 15.24 1.32
N HIS A 87 -0.32 15.22 1.84
CA HIS A 87 0.85 15.79 1.20
C HIS A 87 1.05 15.26 -0.22
N ARG A 88 0.94 13.92 -0.41
CA ARG A 88 1.07 13.32 -1.75
C ARG A 88 -0.02 13.79 -2.71
N ILE A 89 -1.26 13.93 -2.22
CA ILE A 89 -2.38 14.46 -3.02
C ILE A 89 -2.11 15.90 -3.45
N ASP A 90 -1.64 16.75 -2.53
CA ASP A 90 -1.44 18.18 -2.74
C ASP A 90 -0.26 18.46 -3.69
N THR A 91 0.80 17.63 -3.60
CA THR A 91 2.00 17.75 -4.44
C THR A 91 1.89 17.07 -5.81
N ALA A 92 0.81 16.33 -6.06
CA ALA A 92 0.64 15.55 -7.28
C ALA A 92 0.30 16.38 -8.53
N GLY A 93 0.04 17.67 -8.42
CA GLY A 93 -0.36 18.51 -9.55
C GLY A 93 -1.73 18.11 -10.14
N LEU A 94 -2.66 17.62 -9.32
CA LEU A 94 -3.98 17.20 -9.76
C LEU A 94 -4.75 18.36 -10.38
N ARG A 95 -5.29 18.18 -11.60
CA ARG A 95 -6.07 19.21 -12.31
C ARG A 95 -7.43 19.49 -11.68
N ARG A 96 -7.94 18.58 -10.87
CA ARG A 96 -9.27 18.69 -10.23
C ARG A 96 -9.12 18.38 -8.75
N LYS A 97 -9.89 19.10 -7.95
CA LYS A 97 -10.02 18.79 -6.52
C LYS A 97 -10.51 17.36 -6.33
N VAL A 98 -9.91 16.67 -5.38
CA VAL A 98 -10.30 15.30 -5.01
C VAL A 98 -11.70 15.32 -4.39
N GLY A 99 -12.61 14.54 -4.97
CA GLY A 99 -13.99 14.45 -4.50
C GLY A 99 -14.11 13.61 -3.22
N LYS A 100 -15.21 13.83 -2.49
CA LYS A 100 -15.48 13.14 -1.22
C LYS A 100 -15.51 11.61 -1.37
N ASN A 101 -15.98 11.11 -2.50
CA ASN A 101 -16.17 9.66 -2.75
C ASN A 101 -15.00 9.02 -3.50
N GLN A 102 -13.90 9.75 -3.75
CA GLN A 102 -12.72 9.17 -4.38
C GLN A 102 -11.88 8.40 -3.36
N THR A 103 -11.29 7.30 -3.83
CA THR A 103 -10.32 6.53 -3.03
C THR A 103 -9.04 7.34 -2.89
N LYS A 104 -8.76 7.86 -1.72
CA LYS A 104 -7.57 8.68 -1.47
C LYS A 104 -6.35 7.84 -1.13
N ALA A 105 -6.56 6.67 -0.56
CA ALA A 105 -5.50 5.75 -0.22
C ALA A 105 -5.94 4.30 -0.41
N ILE A 106 -4.96 3.43 -0.67
CA ILE A 106 -5.11 1.98 -0.65
C ILE A 106 -4.21 1.47 0.47
N ARG A 107 -4.79 0.73 1.39
CA ARG A 107 -4.06 0.02 2.44
C ARG A 107 -3.76 -1.39 1.94
N ILE A 108 -2.54 -1.84 2.15
CA ILE A 108 -2.07 -3.14 1.68
C ILE A 108 -1.42 -3.85 2.85
N ILE A 109 -1.88 -5.06 3.14
CA ILE A 109 -1.22 -5.96 4.10
C ILE A 109 -0.51 -7.02 3.29
N LEU A 110 0.80 -7.17 3.56
CA LEU A 110 1.64 -8.20 2.95
C LEU A 110 2.18 -9.10 4.06
N THR A 111 1.95 -10.40 3.95
CA THR A 111 2.43 -11.41 4.89
C THR A 111 2.44 -12.80 4.24
N GLY A 112 2.65 -13.82 5.04
CA GLY A 112 2.53 -15.24 4.69
C GLY A 112 1.84 -16.01 5.79
N THR A 113 1.90 -17.33 5.75
CA THR A 113 1.46 -18.15 6.90
C THR A 113 2.35 -17.85 8.10
N HIS A 114 1.79 -17.99 9.31
CA HIS A 114 2.56 -17.77 10.54
C HIS A 114 3.88 -18.55 10.55
N GLU A 115 3.82 -19.82 10.24
CA GLU A 115 5.00 -20.70 10.23
C GLU A 115 6.08 -20.19 9.26
N GLN A 116 5.69 -19.78 8.07
CA GLN A 116 6.63 -19.27 7.06
C GLN A 116 7.24 -17.94 7.46
N MET A 117 6.42 -17.01 7.98
CA MET A 117 6.91 -15.71 8.41
C MET A 117 7.88 -15.86 9.58
N MET A 118 7.61 -16.79 10.51
CA MET A 118 8.54 -17.10 11.60
C MET A 118 9.84 -17.74 11.08
N LYS A 119 9.79 -18.62 10.09
CA LYS A 119 11.01 -19.17 9.44
C LYS A 119 11.83 -18.08 8.75
N ILE A 120 11.17 -17.11 8.10
CA ILE A 120 11.82 -15.97 7.45
C ILE A 120 12.49 -15.08 8.51
N ALA A 121 11.75 -14.72 9.56
CA ALA A 121 12.23 -13.83 10.63
C ALA A 121 13.40 -14.45 11.39
N ASN A 122 13.28 -15.70 11.85
CA ASN A 122 14.31 -16.40 12.63
C ASN A 122 15.49 -16.85 11.79
N GLY A 123 15.31 -17.01 10.48
CA GLY A 123 16.36 -17.44 9.54
C GLY A 123 17.18 -16.31 8.94
N GLY A 124 17.09 -15.08 9.45
CA GLY A 124 17.87 -13.92 8.99
C GLY A 124 17.49 -13.44 7.57
N ARG A 125 16.30 -13.82 7.07
CA ARG A 125 15.85 -13.46 5.71
C ARG A 125 14.77 -12.36 5.69
N LEU A 126 14.50 -11.77 6.86
CA LEU A 126 13.44 -10.78 7.00
C LEU A 126 13.70 -9.53 6.15
N ASP A 127 14.94 -9.04 6.14
CA ASP A 127 15.29 -7.85 5.36
C ASP A 127 15.18 -8.11 3.85
N ASN A 128 15.63 -9.26 3.35
CA ASN A 128 15.45 -9.63 1.94
C ASN A 128 13.97 -9.71 1.55
N TRP A 129 13.12 -10.22 2.45
CA TRP A 129 11.68 -10.27 2.23
C TRP A 129 11.05 -8.88 2.22
N ILE A 130 11.48 -7.98 3.12
CA ILE A 130 11.06 -6.58 3.16
C ILE A 130 11.44 -5.88 1.86
N ASP A 131 12.70 -5.99 1.45
CA ASP A 131 13.22 -5.31 0.25
C ASP A 131 12.50 -5.76 -1.03
N ALA A 132 12.23 -7.07 -1.16
CA ALA A 132 11.46 -7.61 -2.27
C ALA A 132 10.03 -7.04 -2.33
N ASN A 133 9.37 -6.93 -1.17
CA ASN A 133 8.02 -6.36 -1.08
C ASN A 133 8.02 -4.85 -1.33
N LEU A 134 8.97 -4.09 -0.79
CA LEU A 134 9.12 -2.66 -1.07
C LEU A 134 9.37 -2.41 -2.55
N LYS A 135 10.26 -3.19 -3.16
CA LYS A 135 10.51 -3.11 -4.59
C LYS A 135 9.23 -3.36 -5.39
N TRP A 136 8.50 -4.43 -5.07
CA TRP A 136 7.22 -4.73 -5.74
C TRP A 136 6.19 -3.61 -5.59
N LEU A 137 6.05 -3.04 -4.39
CA LEU A 137 5.14 -1.91 -4.14
C LEU A 137 5.51 -0.70 -5.00
N ARG A 138 6.80 -0.34 -5.07
CA ARG A 138 7.30 0.79 -5.86
C ARG A 138 7.13 0.56 -7.36
N ASP A 139 7.48 -0.62 -7.84
CA ASP A 139 7.33 -0.99 -9.26
C ASP A 139 5.85 -1.01 -9.69
N THR A 140 4.95 -1.40 -8.78
CA THR A 140 3.52 -1.55 -9.09
C THR A 140 2.77 -0.22 -9.03
N PHE A 141 3.03 0.58 -7.98
CA PHE A 141 2.24 1.78 -7.69
C PHE A 141 3.00 3.09 -7.98
N GLY A 142 4.30 3.02 -8.16
CA GLY A 142 5.18 4.18 -8.29
C GLY A 142 5.80 4.60 -6.96
N GLU A 143 7.06 5.03 -7.00
CA GLU A 143 7.86 5.42 -5.83
C GLU A 143 7.14 6.47 -4.98
N ASP A 144 6.73 7.58 -5.61
CA ASP A 144 6.07 8.71 -4.92
C ASP A 144 4.70 8.37 -4.33
N ASN A 145 4.08 7.31 -4.81
CA ASN A 145 2.75 6.91 -4.37
C ASN A 145 2.77 6.04 -3.12
N LEU A 146 3.90 5.41 -2.80
CA LEU A 146 4.10 4.66 -1.57
C LEU A 146 4.44 5.63 -0.43
N VAL A 147 3.44 6.06 0.32
CA VAL A 147 3.58 7.12 1.33
C VAL A 147 3.86 6.62 2.74
N SER A 148 3.65 5.34 3.02
CA SER A 148 3.96 4.70 4.31
C SER A 148 4.12 3.20 4.11
N CYS A 149 5.06 2.61 4.82
CA CYS A 149 5.19 1.17 4.96
C CYS A 149 5.80 0.86 6.32
N VAL A 150 5.10 0.08 7.14
CA VAL A 150 5.52 -0.28 8.50
C VAL A 150 5.54 -1.79 8.63
N LEU A 151 6.65 -2.32 9.15
CA LEU A 151 6.76 -3.71 9.58
C LEU A 151 6.23 -3.84 11.00
N HIS A 152 5.26 -4.72 11.21
CA HIS A 152 4.81 -5.14 12.53
C HIS A 152 5.42 -6.48 12.91
N MET A 153 6.15 -6.47 14.04
CA MET A 153 6.76 -7.63 14.67
C MET A 153 6.13 -7.92 16.04
N ASP A 154 5.30 -7.02 16.52
CA ASP A 154 4.63 -7.09 17.83
C ASP A 154 3.31 -7.85 17.82
N GLU A 155 2.83 -8.27 16.66
CA GLU A 155 1.66 -9.16 16.53
C GLU A 155 2.09 -10.63 16.33
N LYS A 156 1.11 -11.52 16.32
CA LYS A 156 1.35 -12.98 16.22
C LYS A 156 2.18 -13.35 14.99
N THR A 157 1.93 -12.70 13.86
CA THR A 157 2.61 -13.00 12.58
C THR A 157 3.24 -11.73 12.02
N PRO A 158 4.52 -11.72 11.70
CA PRO A 158 5.17 -10.57 11.05
C PRO A 158 4.47 -10.19 9.74
N HIS A 159 4.20 -8.91 9.56
CA HIS A 159 3.54 -8.41 8.34
C HIS A 159 3.89 -6.96 8.05
N LEU A 160 3.67 -6.54 6.79
CA LEU A 160 3.80 -5.16 6.37
C LEU A 160 2.44 -4.52 6.24
N HIS A 161 2.30 -3.31 6.77
CA HIS A 161 1.25 -2.37 6.45
C HIS A 161 1.78 -1.31 5.49
N ALA A 162 1.40 -1.39 4.22
CA ALA A 162 1.73 -0.35 3.25
C ALA A 162 0.53 0.55 2.96
N THR A 163 0.80 1.81 2.67
CA THR A 163 -0.21 2.79 2.25
C THR A 163 0.23 3.44 0.96
N VAL A 164 -0.66 3.36 -0.03
CA VAL A 164 -0.42 3.90 -1.37
C VAL A 164 -1.50 4.93 -1.69
N VAL A 165 -1.09 6.10 -2.21
CA VAL A 165 -2.00 7.07 -2.83
C VAL A 165 -2.08 6.76 -4.32
N PRO A 166 -3.24 6.31 -4.86
CA PRO A 166 -3.32 5.74 -6.20
C PRO A 166 -3.35 6.80 -7.31
N ILE A 167 -2.32 7.65 -7.38
CA ILE A 167 -2.19 8.66 -8.42
C ILE A 167 -1.64 8.01 -9.68
N VAL A 168 -2.38 8.16 -10.77
CA VAL A 168 -1.99 7.63 -12.08
C VAL A 168 -1.71 8.78 -13.03
N THR A 169 -0.54 8.73 -13.67
CA THR A 169 -0.15 9.64 -14.75
C THR A 169 -0.33 8.96 -16.10
N GLY A 170 -0.74 9.71 -17.12
CA GLY A 170 -0.89 9.18 -18.48
C GLY A 170 -2.26 9.43 -19.08
N GLU A 171 -2.46 8.91 -20.28
CA GLU A 171 -3.70 9.09 -21.04
C GLU A 171 -4.81 8.16 -20.58
N ARG A 172 -6.01 8.70 -20.39
CA ARG A 172 -7.19 7.91 -20.15
C ARG A 172 -7.95 7.70 -21.44
N ILE A 173 -7.98 6.48 -21.95
CA ILE A 173 -8.87 6.09 -23.04
C ILE A 173 -10.23 5.81 -22.43
N ARG A 174 -11.20 6.69 -22.69
CA ARG A 174 -12.60 6.44 -22.33
C ARG A 174 -13.21 5.49 -23.35
N ARG A 175 -13.78 4.38 -22.91
CA ARG A 175 -14.61 3.54 -23.80
C ARG A 175 -15.75 4.38 -24.35
N LYS A 176 -15.86 4.49 -25.69
CA LYS A 176 -17.02 5.08 -26.34
C LYS A 176 -18.25 4.26 -26.00
N ARG A 177 -19.29 4.93 -25.50
CA ARG A 177 -20.64 4.41 -25.64
C ARG A 177 -21.11 4.70 -27.06
N GLU A 178 -21.82 3.74 -27.69
CA GLU A 178 -22.41 3.91 -29.01
C GLU A 178 -23.28 5.20 -29.05
N GLY A 179 -22.96 6.13 -29.97
CA GLY A 179 -23.65 7.43 -30.09
C GLY A 179 -22.99 8.63 -29.37
N GLU A 180 -21.93 8.47 -28.60
CA GLU A 180 -21.28 9.61 -27.93
C GLU A 180 -20.20 10.29 -28.79
N LYS A 181 -20.15 11.65 -28.70
CA LYS A 181 -19.12 12.49 -29.36
C LYS A 181 -17.70 12.09 -28.86
N LYS A 182 -16.69 12.18 -29.75
CA LYS A 182 -15.28 12.00 -29.38
C LYS A 182 -14.90 12.96 -28.23
N TYR A 183 -14.49 12.41 -27.10
CA TYR A 183 -13.88 13.23 -26.05
C TYR A 183 -12.37 13.33 -26.29
N GLU A 184 -11.84 14.53 -26.10
CA GLU A 184 -10.39 14.75 -26.11
C GLU A 184 -9.74 13.92 -25.00
N THR A 185 -8.62 13.30 -25.34
CA THR A 185 -7.78 12.58 -24.40
C THR A 185 -7.14 13.59 -23.46
N LYS A 186 -7.43 13.52 -22.16
CA LYS A 186 -6.81 14.38 -21.14
C LYS A 186 -5.64 13.66 -20.52
N SER A 187 -4.44 14.20 -20.70
CA SER A 187 -3.22 13.76 -20.05
C SER A 187 -3.02 14.48 -18.71
N GLY A 188 -2.33 13.85 -17.78
CA GLY A 188 -1.92 14.43 -16.50
C GLY A 188 -2.30 13.56 -15.29
N PRO A 189 -1.80 13.93 -14.09
CA PRO A 189 -2.03 13.15 -12.87
C PRO A 189 -3.51 13.20 -12.45
N ARG A 190 -3.98 12.05 -11.97
CA ARG A 190 -5.34 11.84 -11.44
C ARG A 190 -5.33 10.81 -10.33
N LEU A 191 -6.29 10.90 -9.47
CA LEU A 191 -6.57 9.97 -8.39
C LEU A 191 -7.71 9.01 -8.79
#